data_214842d47019bb9b8eb73b67287d788d
#
_entry.id   214842d47019bb9b8eb73b67287d788d
#
_cell.length_a   1.000
_cell.length_b   1.000
_cell.length_c   1.000
_cell.angle_alpha   90.00
_cell.angle_beta   90.00
_cell.angle_gamma   90.00
#
_symmetry.space_group_name_H-M   'P 1'
#
loop_
_entity.id
_entity.type
_entity.pdbx_description
1 polymer ?
#
loop_
_entity_poly.entity_id
_entity_poly.type
_entity_poly.pdbx_seq_one_letter_code
_entity_poly.pdbx_strand_id
1 'polypeptide(L)'
;MPIPTYKTEPLQCWNKAKEIRNNFYKRYAEAHDNGGLRWAGGAWSFGAIPAGLGDDVYPLTGEPYGASIAFDRDFSIRCLEAVEKKGYARDLCSYMRNYS
;
A
#
# COMPACT_ATOMS: atom_id res chain seq x y z
N MET A 1 -8.15 2.27 -27.92
CA MET A 1 -8.79 0.95 -28.05
C MET A 1 -9.53 0.65 -26.74
N PRO A 2 -10.83 0.43 -26.77
CA PRO A 2 -11.55 0.10 -25.55
C PRO A 2 -11.06 -1.27 -25.03
N ILE A 3 -10.83 -1.35 -23.72
CA ILE A 3 -10.46 -2.60 -23.07
C ILE A 3 -11.67 -3.54 -23.13
N PRO A 4 -11.54 -4.76 -23.66
CA PRO A 4 -12.65 -5.68 -23.69
C PRO A 4 -13.10 -6.03 -22.27
N THR A 5 -14.38 -5.92 -22.03
CA THR A 5 -14.98 -6.33 -20.75
C THR A 5 -15.60 -7.70 -20.91
N TYR A 6 -15.22 -8.62 -20.03
CA TYR A 6 -15.76 -9.96 -20.01
C TYR A 6 -16.77 -10.08 -18.87
N LYS A 7 -17.90 -10.73 -19.16
CA LYS A 7 -18.89 -11.01 -18.13
C LYS A 7 -18.36 -12.12 -17.22
N THR A 8 -17.96 -11.75 -16.01
CA THR A 8 -17.47 -12.67 -15.00
C THR A 8 -18.31 -12.57 -13.75
N GLU A 9 -18.58 -13.69 -13.11
CA GLU A 9 -19.24 -13.71 -11.82
C GLU A 9 -18.24 -13.35 -10.72
N PRO A 10 -18.64 -12.50 -9.74
CA PRO A 10 -17.76 -12.20 -8.62
C PRO A 10 -17.53 -13.43 -7.75
N LEU A 11 -16.34 -13.53 -7.16
CA LEU A 11 -16.02 -14.59 -6.22
C LEU A 11 -16.91 -14.51 -4.97
N GLN A 12 -17.37 -15.65 -4.47
CA GLN A 12 -18.22 -15.70 -3.29
C GLN A 12 -17.53 -15.13 -2.05
N CYS A 13 -16.20 -15.29 -1.94
CA CYS A 13 -15.41 -14.77 -0.82
C CYS A 13 -15.00 -13.29 -0.98
N TRP A 14 -15.38 -12.62 -2.08
CA TRP A 14 -14.86 -11.29 -2.39
C TRP A 14 -15.22 -10.24 -1.34
N ASN A 15 -16.45 -10.27 -0.86
CA ASN A 15 -16.88 -9.33 0.18
C ASN A 15 -16.11 -9.53 1.50
N LYS A 16 -15.83 -10.78 1.87
CA LYS A 16 -15.02 -11.09 3.06
C LYS A 16 -13.56 -10.66 2.89
N ALA A 17 -13.00 -10.86 1.71
CA ALA A 17 -11.66 -10.40 1.39
C ALA A 17 -11.54 -8.87 1.49
N LYS A 18 -12.52 -8.14 0.99
CA LYS A 18 -12.57 -6.67 1.12
C LYS A 18 -12.67 -6.21 2.57
N GLU A 19 -13.49 -6.87 3.36
CA GLU A 19 -13.64 -6.59 4.79
C GLU A 19 -12.31 -6.77 5.52
N ILE A 20 -11.62 -7.88 5.32
CA ILE A 20 -10.31 -8.17 5.93
C ILE A 20 -9.30 -7.11 5.52
N ARG A 21 -9.24 -6.77 4.24
CA ARG A 21 -8.34 -5.73 3.72
C ARG A 21 -8.60 -4.38 4.35
N ASN A 22 -9.86 -3.96 4.40
CA ASN A 22 -10.23 -2.66 4.95
C ASN A 22 -9.93 -2.58 6.45
N ASN A 23 -10.19 -3.65 7.19
CA ASN A 23 -9.86 -3.75 8.61
C ASN A 23 -8.35 -3.69 8.85
N PHE A 24 -7.54 -4.34 8.00
CA PHE A 24 -6.09 -4.28 8.08
C PHE A 24 -5.59 -2.85 7.92
N TYR A 25 -6.02 -2.15 6.89
CA TYR A 25 -5.57 -0.77 6.65
C TYR A 25 -6.07 0.22 7.70
N LYS A 26 -7.27 0.02 8.22
CA LYS A 26 -7.76 0.80 9.36
C LYS A 26 -6.85 0.61 10.58
N ARG A 27 -6.57 -0.64 10.94
CA ARG A 27 -5.68 -0.96 12.06
C ARG A 27 -4.25 -0.47 11.82
N TYR A 28 -3.77 -0.53 10.58
CA TYR A 28 -2.47 0.03 10.21
C TYR A 28 -2.43 1.55 10.46
N ALA A 29 -3.46 2.28 10.05
CA ALA A 29 -3.54 3.73 10.27
C ALA A 29 -3.59 4.10 11.76
N GLU A 30 -4.28 3.29 12.57
CA GLU A 30 -4.47 3.49 14.00
C GLU A 30 -3.36 2.88 14.88
N ALA A 31 -2.42 2.16 14.27
CA ALA A 31 -1.43 1.37 15.02
C ALA A 31 -0.60 2.21 16.00
N HIS A 32 -0.21 3.42 15.61
CA HIS A 32 0.57 4.30 16.46
C HIS A 32 -0.18 4.67 17.75
N ASP A 33 -1.48 4.96 17.64
CA ASP A 33 -2.33 5.35 18.77
C ASP A 33 -2.60 4.17 19.71
N ASN A 34 -2.56 2.95 19.18
CA ASN A 34 -2.83 1.72 19.91
C ASN A 34 -1.55 1.00 20.39
N GLY A 35 -0.39 1.63 20.30
CA GLY A 35 0.88 1.06 20.72
C GLY A 35 1.46 0.01 19.76
N GLY A 36 0.88 -0.12 18.56
CA GLY A 36 1.40 -0.99 17.51
C GLY A 36 2.56 -0.37 16.74
N LEU A 37 3.25 -1.20 15.97
CA LEU A 37 4.35 -0.79 15.11
C LEU A 37 3.97 -0.91 13.65
N ARG A 38 4.35 0.09 12.87
CA ARG A 38 4.22 0.06 11.42
C ARG A 38 5.57 -0.25 10.78
N TRP A 39 5.55 -1.17 9.83
CA TRP A 39 6.71 -1.54 9.04
C TRP A 39 6.45 -1.18 7.58
N ALA A 40 7.34 -0.45 6.96
CA ALA A 40 7.25 -0.13 5.54
C ALA A 40 8.43 -0.77 4.79
N GLY A 41 8.14 -1.38 3.66
CA GLY A 41 9.14 -1.98 2.81
C GLY A 41 8.66 -2.03 1.36
N GLY A 42 9.55 -2.31 0.43
CA GLY A 42 9.18 -2.54 -0.97
C GLY A 42 8.45 -3.86 -1.15
N ALA A 43 7.77 -4.04 -2.28
CA ALA A 43 7.25 -5.34 -2.67
C ALA A 43 8.40 -6.37 -2.69
N TRP A 44 8.11 -7.61 -2.35
CA TRP A 44 9.12 -8.68 -2.24
C TRP A 44 10.17 -8.47 -1.15
N SER A 45 10.09 -7.42 -0.35
CA SER A 45 10.92 -7.32 0.84
C SER A 45 10.35 -8.23 1.94
N PHE A 46 11.19 -8.57 2.92
CA PHE A 46 10.96 -9.58 3.93
C PHE A 46 9.75 -9.31 4.85
N GLY A 47 8.56 -9.14 4.28
CA GLY A 47 7.32 -8.85 5.01
C GLY A 47 6.91 -9.94 6.01
N ALA A 48 7.37 -11.17 5.81
CA ALA A 48 7.14 -12.26 6.74
C ALA A 48 7.84 -12.06 8.10
N ILE A 49 8.96 -11.32 8.13
CA ILE A 49 9.68 -11.03 9.38
C ILE A 49 8.83 -10.17 10.32
N PRO A 50 8.36 -8.97 9.92
CA PRO A 50 7.50 -8.18 10.78
C PRO A 50 6.17 -8.88 11.10
N ALA A 51 5.59 -9.61 10.16
CA ALA A 51 4.37 -10.38 10.39
C ALA A 51 4.57 -11.48 11.45
N GLY A 52 5.75 -12.07 11.51
CA GLY A 52 6.13 -13.07 12.51
C GLY A 52 6.41 -12.51 13.91
N LEU A 53 6.53 -11.20 14.06
CA LEU A 53 6.80 -10.56 15.35
C LEU A 53 5.56 -10.37 16.23
N GLY A 54 4.36 -10.63 15.68
CA GLY A 54 3.12 -10.57 16.41
C GLY A 54 2.04 -9.72 15.74
N ASP A 55 0.86 -9.73 16.31
CA ASP A 55 -0.32 -9.06 15.77
C ASP A 55 -0.28 -7.52 15.89
N ASP A 56 0.65 -6.99 16.68
CA ASP A 56 0.81 -5.55 16.88
C ASP A 56 1.76 -4.91 15.85
N VAL A 57 2.35 -5.70 14.96
CA VAL A 57 3.25 -5.24 13.91
C VAL A 57 2.54 -5.32 12.57
N TYR A 58 2.36 -4.18 11.92
CA TYR A 58 1.61 -4.04 10.67
C TYR A 58 2.57 -3.79 9.51
N PRO A 59 2.83 -4.78 8.64
CA PRO A 59 3.66 -4.58 7.46
C PRO A 59 2.90 -3.90 6.33
N LEU A 60 3.55 -2.97 5.66
CA LEU A 60 3.10 -2.34 4.43
C LEU A 60 4.16 -2.59 3.35
N THR A 61 3.80 -3.23 2.26
CA THR A 61 4.74 -3.62 1.21
C THR A 61 4.14 -3.40 -0.18
N GLY A 62 4.52 -2.33 -0.85
CA GLY A 62 4.11 -2.06 -2.24
C GLY A 62 2.78 -1.35 -2.42
N GLU A 63 2.02 -1.11 -1.38
CA GLU A 63 0.70 -0.49 -1.46
C GLU A 63 0.70 0.92 -2.04
N PRO A 64 1.66 1.81 -1.74
CA PRO A 64 1.67 3.14 -2.38
C PRO A 64 1.73 3.08 -3.90
N TYR A 65 2.51 2.16 -4.45
CA TYR A 65 2.57 1.93 -5.89
C TYR A 65 1.29 1.25 -6.40
N GLY A 66 0.84 0.20 -5.72
CA GLY A 66 -0.38 -0.52 -6.06
C GLY A 66 -1.63 0.37 -6.05
N ALA A 67 -1.73 1.27 -5.09
CA ALA A 67 -2.84 2.22 -5.00
C ALA A 67 -2.89 3.16 -6.21
N SER A 68 -1.76 3.65 -6.69
CA SER A 68 -1.71 4.52 -7.86
C SER A 68 -2.14 3.82 -9.15
N ILE A 69 -1.85 2.53 -9.28
CA ILE A 69 -2.25 1.74 -10.44
C ILE A 69 -3.74 1.40 -10.39
N ALA A 70 -4.21 0.95 -9.23
CA ALA A 70 -5.54 0.35 -9.10
C ALA A 70 -6.68 1.36 -8.87
N PHE A 71 -6.40 2.45 -8.17
CA PHE A 71 -7.47 3.32 -7.67
C PHE A 71 -7.31 4.80 -8.03
N ASP A 72 -6.10 5.32 -8.05
CA ASP A 72 -5.86 6.75 -8.23
C ASP A 72 -4.52 6.97 -8.94
N ARG A 73 -4.59 7.26 -10.22
CA ARG A 73 -3.40 7.51 -11.05
C ARG A 73 -2.59 8.73 -10.59
N ASP A 74 -3.26 9.71 -10.01
CA ASP A 74 -2.61 10.94 -9.57
C ASP A 74 -1.96 10.79 -8.18
N PHE A 75 -2.25 9.72 -7.47
CA PHE A 75 -1.69 9.45 -6.16
C PHE A 75 -0.16 9.41 -6.18
N SER A 76 0.41 8.69 -7.14
CA SER A 76 1.86 8.60 -7.30
C SER A 76 2.48 9.98 -7.60
N ILE A 77 1.84 10.76 -8.46
CA ILE A 77 2.30 12.12 -8.80
C ILE A 77 2.34 12.99 -7.54
N ARG A 78 1.29 12.97 -6.74
CA ARG A 78 1.22 13.73 -5.48
C ARG A 78 2.32 13.30 -4.50
N CYS A 79 2.57 12.00 -4.39
CA CYS A 79 3.65 11.48 -3.54
C CYS A 79 5.02 11.96 -4.03
N LEU A 80 5.29 11.88 -5.34
CA LEU A 80 6.56 12.31 -5.93
C LEU A 80 6.77 13.82 -5.75
N GLU A 81 5.76 14.64 -5.96
CA GLU A 81 5.84 16.09 -5.75
C GLU A 81 6.09 16.43 -4.28
N ALA A 82 5.45 15.73 -3.36
CA ALA A 82 5.65 15.93 -1.93
C ALA A 82 7.09 15.62 -1.50
N VAL A 83 7.66 14.56 -2.05
CA VAL A 83 9.03 14.15 -1.77
C VAL A 83 10.05 15.13 -2.38
N GLU A 84 9.79 15.61 -3.59
CA GLU A 84 10.63 16.65 -4.22
C GLU A 84 10.64 17.95 -3.41
N LYS A 85 9.51 18.34 -2.85
CA LYS A 85 9.42 19.49 -1.93
C LYS A 85 10.23 19.31 -0.65
N LYS A 86 10.43 18.07 -0.22
CA LYS A 86 11.30 17.74 0.92
C LYS A 86 12.80 17.75 0.55
N GLY A 87 13.15 17.93 -0.71
CA GLY A 87 14.53 18.02 -1.19
C GLY A 87 15.14 16.72 -1.73
N TYR A 88 14.36 15.69 -1.93
CA TYR A 88 14.85 14.45 -2.56
C TYR A 88 15.05 14.66 -4.05
N ALA A 89 16.14 14.09 -4.60
CA ALA A 89 16.48 14.22 -5.99
C ALA A 89 15.51 13.45 -6.90
N ARG A 90 15.26 13.99 -8.11
CA ARG A 90 14.36 13.37 -9.09
C ARG A 90 14.90 12.09 -9.69
N ASP A 91 16.21 11.89 -9.68
CA ASP A 91 16.87 10.70 -10.20
C ASP A 91 16.83 9.49 -9.24
N LEU A 92 16.32 9.68 -8.03
CA LEU A 92 16.03 8.55 -7.13
C LEU A 92 14.86 7.72 -7.66
N CYS A 93 14.88 6.42 -7.39
CA CYS A 93 13.85 5.51 -7.82
C CYS A 93 12.44 6.00 -7.40
N SER A 94 11.54 6.20 -8.36
CA SER A 94 10.19 6.69 -8.10
C SER A 94 9.35 5.74 -7.25
N TYR A 95 9.63 4.44 -7.33
CA TYR A 95 8.98 3.44 -6.47
C TYR A 95 9.29 3.71 -5.00
N MET A 96 10.55 3.96 -4.67
CA MET A 96 10.96 4.28 -3.30
C MET A 96 10.50 5.67 -2.86
N ARG A 97 10.48 6.64 -3.77
CA ARG A 97 9.99 7.99 -3.46
C ARG A 97 8.51 8.03 -3.09
N ASN A 98 7.72 7.05 -3.53
CA ASN A 98 6.31 6.93 -3.14
C ASN A 98 6.10 6.63 -1.65
N TYR A 99 7.13 6.15 -0.95
CA TYR A 99 7.07 5.81 0.48
C TYR A 99 7.48 6.96 1.40
N SER A 100 7.99 8.06 0.90
CA SER A 100 8.62 9.14 1.70
C SER A 100 7.67 10.28 2.10
#